data_031c6abe40a263f1370405d9d860a267
#
_entry.id   031c6abe40a263f1370405d9d860a267
#
_cell.length_a   1.000
_cell.length_b   1.000
_cell.length_c   1.000
_cell.angle_alpha   90.00
_cell.angle_beta   90.00
_cell.angle_gamma   90.00
#
_symmetry.space_group_name_H-M   'P 1'
#
loop_
_entity.id
_entity.type
_entity.pdbx_description
1 polymer ?
#
loop_
_entity_poly.entity_id
_entity_poly.type
_entity_poly.pdbx_seq_one_letter_code
_entity_poly.pdbx_strand_id
1 'polypeptide(L)'
;MKKSIADDEMPILIPDTSFNQVLCPETTNRINTQDFIARGRADFVLPDYRLPFGYRLVSCPDEKQYRMVTSEAVPETVYAVRLDETQDLTSPERACIQVMVWRTRQPEHEHAVHGIARRFFRYFLQTYSVIVTDSAQTNAARVMWEGMIAWALRDSGHYVYIYNAAWQDRKLEHVRGWDEFCEHWAGFCWGAEPESHLNRRVVISTVELD
;
A
#
# COMPACT_ATOMS: atom_id res chain seq x y z
N MET A 1 29.50 22.21 -12.82
CA MET A 1 28.16 22.40 -12.28
C MET A 1 27.58 21.03 -11.96
N LYS A 2 27.53 20.67 -10.67
CA LYS A 2 26.92 19.41 -10.22
C LYS A 2 25.41 19.66 -10.18
N LYS A 3 24.66 18.95 -11.02
CA LYS A 3 23.20 18.90 -10.96
C LYS A 3 22.83 18.24 -9.64
N SER A 4 22.13 19.02 -8.81
CA SER A 4 21.53 18.54 -7.57
C SER A 4 20.57 17.39 -7.91
N ILE A 5 20.83 16.22 -7.34
CA ILE A 5 19.89 15.11 -7.28
C ILE A 5 19.03 15.41 -6.06
N ALA A 6 18.16 16.40 -6.21
CA ALA A 6 17.11 16.70 -5.28
C ALA A 6 15.81 16.59 -6.04
N ASP A 7 14.81 15.98 -5.41
CA ASP A 7 13.41 16.02 -5.82
C ASP A 7 12.97 15.14 -7.00
N ASP A 8 13.38 13.93 -7.04
CA ASP A 8 12.59 12.85 -7.60
C ASP A 8 11.75 12.22 -6.47
N GLU A 9 10.72 12.93 -6.01
CA GLU A 9 9.41 13.01 -6.64
C GLU A 9 8.71 11.70 -6.77
N MET A 10 8.03 11.67 -5.89
CA MET A 10 6.68 11.31 -5.59
C MET A 10 5.94 10.75 -6.77
N PRO A 11 5.80 9.52 -6.73
CA PRO A 11 5.02 8.85 -7.65
C PRO A 11 3.70 8.57 -7.06
N ILE A 12 2.76 8.60 -7.65
CA ILE A 12 1.35 8.40 -7.51
C ILE A 12 0.70 9.74 -7.63
N LEU A 13 0.42 10.06 -8.85
CA LEU A 13 -0.76 10.83 -9.17
C LEU A 13 -1.97 10.04 -8.68
N ILE A 14 -2.20 10.12 -7.38
CA ILE A 14 -3.48 9.78 -6.82
C ILE A 14 -4.43 10.85 -7.35
N PRO A 15 -5.64 10.53 -7.85
CA PRO A 15 -6.65 11.49 -8.33
C PRO A 15 -6.83 12.66 -7.35
N ASP A 16 -7.44 13.76 -7.75
CA ASP A 16 -7.60 15.00 -6.96
C ASP A 16 -8.19 14.85 -5.55
N THR A 17 -8.75 13.70 -5.22
CA THR A 17 -9.18 13.29 -3.86
C THR A 17 -8.10 12.59 -3.07
N SER A 18 -6.86 12.69 -3.49
CA SER A 18 -5.74 11.92 -2.96
C SER A 18 -5.35 12.33 -1.54
N PHE A 19 -4.84 11.37 -0.80
CA PHE A 19 -4.25 11.63 0.51
C PHE A 19 -3.22 12.76 0.50
N ASN A 20 -2.43 12.91 -0.56
CA ASN A 20 -1.41 13.94 -0.63
C ASN A 20 -1.98 15.36 -0.61
N GLN A 21 -3.06 15.61 -1.36
CA GLN A 21 -3.65 16.94 -1.41
C GLN A 21 -4.29 17.36 -0.08
N VAL A 22 -4.90 16.40 0.60
CA VAL A 22 -5.64 16.66 1.84
C VAL A 22 -4.83 16.44 3.11
N LEU A 23 -3.76 15.64 3.07
CA LEU A 23 -2.98 15.25 4.25
C LEU A 23 -1.56 15.83 4.29
N CYS A 24 -0.98 16.28 3.17
CA CYS A 24 0.35 16.90 3.22
C CYS A 24 0.36 18.30 3.85
N PRO A 25 -0.55 19.23 3.52
CA PRO A 25 -0.58 20.51 4.21
C PRO A 25 -1.17 20.32 5.62
N GLU A 26 -0.47 20.78 6.66
CA GLU A 26 -0.87 20.57 8.06
C GLU A 26 -2.30 21.04 8.35
N THR A 27 -2.67 22.24 7.88
CA THR A 27 -4.01 22.81 8.12
C THR A 27 -5.11 21.95 7.50
N THR A 28 -4.95 21.51 6.24
CA THR A 28 -5.92 20.66 5.56
C THR A 28 -5.96 19.26 6.14
N ASN A 29 -4.83 18.73 6.61
CA ASN A 29 -4.76 17.46 7.30
C ASN A 29 -5.64 17.46 8.56
N ARG A 30 -5.47 18.46 9.42
CA ARG A 30 -6.26 18.58 10.66
C ARG A 30 -7.75 18.70 10.41
N ILE A 31 -8.16 19.56 9.47
CA ILE A 31 -9.57 19.70 9.07
C ILE A 31 -10.10 18.38 8.53
N ASN A 32 -9.41 17.79 7.57
CA ASN A 32 -9.83 16.52 6.96
C ASN A 32 -9.87 15.37 7.97
N THR A 33 -8.96 15.37 8.95
CA THR A 33 -8.95 14.36 10.01
C THR A 33 -10.15 14.53 10.95
N GLN A 34 -10.48 15.73 11.35
CA GLN A 34 -11.65 16.01 12.16
C GLN A 34 -12.94 15.60 11.43
N ASP A 35 -13.07 15.97 10.17
CA ASP A 35 -14.21 15.58 9.32
C ASP A 35 -14.31 14.06 9.16
N PHE A 36 -13.17 13.39 8.98
CA PHE A 36 -13.13 11.94 8.91
C PHE A 36 -13.63 11.30 10.20
N ILE A 37 -13.19 11.78 11.37
CA ILE A 37 -13.62 11.26 12.68
C ILE A 37 -15.10 11.57 12.93
N ALA A 38 -15.54 12.77 12.61
CA ALA A 38 -16.93 13.22 12.86
C ALA A 38 -17.98 12.43 12.10
N ARG A 39 -17.61 11.77 10.99
CA ARG A 39 -18.51 10.91 10.22
C ARG A 39 -18.81 9.56 10.86
N GLY A 40 -18.61 9.42 12.18
CA GLY A 40 -18.98 8.21 12.92
C GLY A 40 -18.02 7.03 12.72
N ARG A 41 -16.73 7.33 12.64
CA ARG A 41 -15.70 6.30 12.49
C ARG A 41 -15.48 5.53 13.76
N ALA A 42 -15.20 4.22 13.64
CA ALA A 42 -14.95 3.35 14.77
C ALA A 42 -13.45 3.26 15.08
N ASP A 43 -13.13 3.16 16.37
CA ASP A 43 -11.79 2.75 16.77
C ASP A 43 -11.46 1.37 16.20
N PHE A 44 -10.24 1.22 15.73
CA PHE A 44 -9.76 0.00 15.08
C PHE A 44 -8.55 -0.55 15.83
N VAL A 45 -8.53 -1.85 16.00
CA VAL A 45 -7.38 -2.55 16.60
C VAL A 45 -6.72 -3.38 15.51
N LEU A 46 -5.49 -3.01 15.15
CA LEU A 46 -4.68 -3.79 14.23
C LEU A 46 -4.06 -4.97 14.98
N PRO A 47 -4.35 -6.22 14.59
CA PRO A 47 -3.78 -7.39 15.24
C PRO A 47 -2.25 -7.36 15.27
N ASP A 48 -1.66 -7.85 16.35
CA ASP A 48 -0.20 -7.93 16.54
C ASP A 48 0.55 -6.59 16.41
N TYR A 49 -0.17 -5.49 16.57
CA TYR A 49 0.40 -4.16 16.55
C TYR A 49 0.17 -3.42 17.87
N ARG A 50 1.26 -3.07 18.55
CA ARG A 50 1.19 -2.23 19.75
C ARG A 50 1.18 -0.76 19.32
N LEU A 51 0.02 -0.14 19.45
CA LEU A 51 -0.15 1.27 19.13
C LEU A 51 0.71 2.14 20.06
N PRO A 52 1.52 3.06 19.54
CA PRO A 52 2.30 3.99 20.36
C PRO A 52 1.39 4.91 21.17
N PHE A 53 1.87 5.33 22.34
CA PHE A 53 1.15 6.31 23.16
C PHE A 53 0.97 7.63 22.40
N GLY A 54 -0.18 8.25 22.56
CA GLY A 54 -0.50 9.52 21.87
C GLY A 54 -1.12 9.34 20.48
N TYR A 55 -1.40 8.09 20.07
CA TYR A 55 -2.05 7.79 18.79
C TYR A 55 -3.24 6.87 18.96
N ARG A 56 -4.12 6.86 17.97
CA ARG A 56 -5.20 5.90 17.84
C ARG A 56 -5.40 5.49 16.39
N LEU A 57 -5.91 4.28 16.16
CA LEU A 57 -6.31 3.83 14.84
C LEU A 57 -7.83 3.98 14.71
N VAL A 58 -8.25 4.50 13.58
CA VAL A 58 -9.66 4.74 13.25
C VAL A 58 -9.95 4.14 11.89
N SER A 59 -11.08 3.47 11.73
CA SER A 59 -11.49 2.85 10.47
C SER A 59 -12.81 3.39 9.97
N CYS A 60 -12.96 3.38 8.66
CA CYS A 60 -14.20 3.53 7.93
C CYS A 60 -14.41 2.32 7.04
N PRO A 61 -15.18 1.32 7.48
CA PRO A 61 -15.42 0.12 6.69
C PRO A 61 -16.05 0.41 5.31
N ASP A 62 -17.00 1.34 5.25
CA ASP A 62 -17.71 1.69 4.02
C ASP A 62 -16.78 2.29 2.95
N GLU A 63 -15.77 3.05 3.39
CA GLU A 63 -14.75 3.62 2.50
C GLU A 63 -13.52 2.71 2.38
N LYS A 64 -13.51 1.56 3.05
CA LYS A 64 -12.34 0.67 3.19
C LYS A 64 -11.07 1.43 3.54
N GLN A 65 -11.19 2.39 4.46
CA GLN A 65 -10.12 3.30 4.84
C GLN A 65 -9.76 3.15 6.32
N TYR A 66 -8.47 3.19 6.61
CA TYR A 66 -7.90 3.11 7.95
C TYR A 66 -6.94 4.28 8.15
N ARG A 67 -6.99 4.91 9.31
CA ARG A 67 -6.07 6.00 9.65
C ARG A 67 -5.46 5.83 11.03
N MET A 68 -4.18 6.12 11.17
CA MET A 68 -3.57 6.45 12.45
C MET A 68 -3.64 7.97 12.63
N VAL A 69 -4.20 8.39 13.73
CA VAL A 69 -4.37 9.80 14.07
C VAL A 69 -3.77 10.09 15.43
N THR A 70 -3.33 11.34 15.67
CA THR A 70 -2.89 11.76 16.99
C THR A 70 -4.09 11.82 17.95
N SER A 71 -3.82 11.64 19.26
CA SER A 71 -4.84 11.72 20.33
C SER A 71 -5.03 13.13 20.89
N GLU A 72 -4.55 14.15 20.21
CA GLU A 72 -4.65 15.54 20.57
C GLU A 72 -6.07 16.09 20.41
N ALA A 73 -6.35 17.26 21.01
CA ALA A 73 -7.64 17.93 20.89
C ALA A 73 -7.96 18.32 19.44
N VAL A 74 -6.94 18.63 18.65
CA VAL A 74 -7.02 18.85 17.19
C VAL A 74 -6.17 17.77 16.52
N PRO A 75 -6.75 16.60 16.25
CA PRO A 75 -5.99 15.47 15.73
C PRO A 75 -5.55 15.69 14.29
N GLU A 76 -4.43 15.08 13.95
CA GLU A 76 -3.96 14.97 12.58
C GLU A 76 -3.74 13.52 12.18
N THR A 77 -3.91 13.22 10.90
CA THR A 77 -3.58 11.91 10.32
C THR A 77 -2.08 11.83 10.12
N VAL A 78 -1.45 10.77 10.63
CA VAL A 78 -0.02 10.50 10.46
C VAL A 78 0.24 9.31 9.53
N TYR A 79 -0.76 8.45 9.37
CA TYR A 79 -0.74 7.31 8.45
C TYR A 79 -2.15 7.03 7.94
N ALA A 80 -2.28 6.75 6.67
CA ALA A 80 -3.57 6.39 6.06
C ALA A 80 -3.40 5.22 5.08
N VAL A 81 -4.39 4.34 5.07
CA VAL A 81 -4.52 3.24 4.11
C VAL A 81 -5.92 3.24 3.55
N ARG A 82 -6.04 3.08 2.25
CA ARG A 82 -7.30 2.82 1.56
C ARG A 82 -7.14 1.58 0.68
N LEU A 83 -8.19 0.78 0.63
CA LEU A 83 -8.26 -0.40 -0.22
C LEU A 83 -9.17 -0.10 -1.40
N ASP A 84 -8.67 -0.32 -2.60
CA ASP A 84 -9.45 -0.27 -3.82
C ASP A 84 -9.59 -1.70 -4.35
N GLU A 85 -10.83 -2.16 -4.51
CA GLU A 85 -11.08 -3.44 -5.17
C GLU A 85 -10.82 -3.30 -6.67
N THR A 86 -10.10 -4.25 -7.22
CA THR A 86 -9.92 -4.33 -8.66
C THR A 86 -10.78 -5.42 -9.25
N GLN A 87 -11.37 -5.12 -10.40
CA GLN A 87 -12.12 -6.10 -11.19
C GLN A 87 -11.24 -6.80 -12.23
N ASP A 88 -10.01 -6.35 -12.41
CA ASP A 88 -9.10 -6.89 -13.42
C ASP A 88 -8.63 -8.32 -13.11
N LEU A 89 -8.58 -8.64 -11.82
CA LEU A 89 -8.25 -9.95 -11.31
C LEU A 89 -9.41 -10.45 -10.45
N THR A 90 -10.28 -11.24 -11.03
CA THR A 90 -11.35 -11.92 -10.30
C THR A 90 -10.89 -13.32 -9.95
N SER A 91 -10.59 -13.53 -8.68
CA SER A 91 -10.53 -14.89 -8.14
C SER A 91 -11.91 -15.23 -7.56
N PRO A 92 -12.47 -16.42 -7.86
CA PRO A 92 -13.73 -16.85 -7.26
C PRO A 92 -13.63 -17.02 -5.74
N GLU A 93 -12.42 -17.16 -5.21
CA GLU A 93 -12.18 -17.45 -3.80
C GLU A 93 -11.89 -16.19 -2.96
N ARG A 94 -11.28 -15.16 -3.55
CA ARG A 94 -10.91 -13.94 -2.84
C ARG A 94 -10.95 -12.70 -3.72
N ALA A 95 -11.47 -11.62 -3.15
CA ALA A 95 -11.36 -10.32 -3.79
C ALA A 95 -9.89 -9.86 -3.84
N CYS A 96 -9.48 -9.31 -4.97
CA CYS A 96 -8.18 -8.69 -5.14
C CYS A 96 -8.27 -7.21 -4.81
N ILE A 97 -7.34 -6.72 -4.02
CA ILE A 97 -7.30 -5.32 -3.61
C ILE A 97 -5.96 -4.69 -3.93
N GLN A 98 -6.01 -3.44 -4.34
CA GLN A 98 -4.87 -2.55 -4.37
C GLN A 98 -4.83 -1.76 -3.05
N VAL A 99 -3.64 -1.69 -2.43
CA VAL A 99 -3.45 -0.99 -1.17
C VAL A 99 -2.80 0.36 -1.44
N MET A 100 -3.52 1.44 -1.18
CA MET A 100 -2.98 2.79 -1.23
C MET A 100 -2.56 3.23 0.16
N VAL A 101 -1.32 3.68 0.28
CA VAL A 101 -0.71 4.07 1.55
C VAL A 101 -0.21 5.49 1.49
N TRP A 102 -0.49 6.24 2.54
CA TRP A 102 0.10 7.54 2.80
C TRP A 102 0.71 7.57 4.21
N ARG A 103 1.83 8.25 4.38
CA ARG A 103 2.42 8.54 5.69
C ARG A 103 2.92 9.97 5.75
N THR A 104 2.86 10.56 6.94
CA THR A 104 3.49 11.86 7.21
C THR A 104 5.00 11.78 7.02
N ARG A 105 5.60 12.92 6.66
CA ARG A 105 7.06 13.10 6.60
C ARG A 105 7.60 13.84 7.82
N GLN A 106 6.75 14.20 8.76
CA GLN A 106 7.13 14.90 9.98
C GLN A 106 7.96 13.96 10.87
N PRO A 107 9.20 14.34 11.22
CA PRO A 107 10.13 13.47 11.95
C PRO A 107 9.62 13.04 13.33
N GLU A 108 8.81 13.85 13.98
CA GLU A 108 8.21 13.57 15.30
C GLU A 108 7.31 12.33 15.29
N HIS A 109 6.72 12.00 14.14
CA HIS A 109 5.82 10.86 13.99
C HIS A 109 6.50 9.61 13.40
N GLU A 110 7.78 9.69 13.04
CA GLU A 110 8.47 8.59 12.38
C GLU A 110 8.43 7.30 13.20
N HIS A 111 8.63 7.41 14.52
CA HIS A 111 8.57 6.27 15.44
C HIS A 111 7.20 5.57 15.45
N ALA A 112 6.12 6.35 15.28
CA ALA A 112 4.76 5.83 15.31
C ALA A 112 4.38 5.13 14.00
N VAL A 113 4.86 5.62 12.85
CA VAL A 113 4.52 5.03 11.56
C VAL A 113 5.49 3.93 11.11
N HIS A 114 6.58 3.72 11.87
CA HIS A 114 7.57 2.71 11.53
C HIS A 114 6.98 1.29 11.54
N GLY A 115 7.15 0.57 10.45
CA GLY A 115 6.73 -0.83 10.32
C GLY A 115 5.22 -1.09 10.27
N ILE A 116 4.37 -0.06 10.39
CA ILE A 116 2.90 -0.23 10.37
C ILE A 116 2.40 -0.75 9.02
N ALA A 117 3.03 -0.34 7.92
CA ALA A 117 2.66 -0.80 6.57
C ALA A 117 2.68 -2.34 6.48
N ARG A 118 3.72 -2.98 7.01
CA ARG A 118 3.84 -4.45 7.03
C ARG A 118 2.74 -5.10 7.86
N ARG A 119 2.30 -4.47 8.95
CA ARG A 119 1.23 -4.99 9.79
C ARG A 119 -0.12 -4.94 9.08
N PHE A 120 -0.43 -3.81 8.44
CA PHE A 120 -1.62 -3.69 7.61
C PHE A 120 -1.61 -4.67 6.45
N PHE A 121 -0.49 -4.82 5.76
CA PHE A 121 -0.35 -5.77 4.66
C PHE A 121 -0.69 -7.21 5.10
N ARG A 122 -0.11 -7.68 6.22
CA ARG A 122 -0.42 -9.00 6.77
C ARG A 122 -1.89 -9.13 7.19
N TYR A 123 -2.45 -8.09 7.76
CA TYR A 123 -3.86 -8.06 8.14
C TYR A 123 -4.76 -8.21 6.90
N PHE A 124 -4.49 -7.49 5.83
CA PHE A 124 -5.29 -7.59 4.61
C PHE A 124 -5.15 -8.94 3.92
N LEU A 125 -3.98 -9.55 3.95
CA LEU A 125 -3.77 -10.90 3.39
C LEU A 125 -4.61 -11.99 4.06
N GLN A 126 -5.16 -11.76 5.24
CA GLN A 126 -6.07 -12.72 5.88
C GLN A 126 -7.42 -12.80 5.12
N THR A 127 -7.81 -11.74 4.42
CA THR A 127 -9.12 -11.62 3.78
C THR A 127 -9.02 -11.49 2.25
N TYR A 128 -7.97 -10.84 1.77
CA TYR A 128 -7.81 -10.44 0.38
C TYR A 128 -6.55 -11.04 -0.25
N SER A 129 -6.53 -11.13 -1.58
CA SER A 129 -5.28 -11.15 -2.34
C SER A 129 -4.84 -9.70 -2.56
N VAL A 130 -3.57 -9.40 -2.29
CA VAL A 130 -3.06 -8.03 -2.36
C VAL A 130 -2.30 -7.83 -3.66
N ILE A 131 -2.68 -6.83 -4.40
CA ILE A 131 -2.01 -6.40 -5.62
C ILE A 131 -0.97 -5.34 -5.26
N VAL A 132 0.26 -5.65 -5.60
CA VAL A 132 1.36 -4.71 -5.64
C VAL A 132 1.42 -4.16 -7.05
N THR A 133 0.89 -2.96 -7.25
CA THR A 133 0.98 -2.33 -8.55
C THR A 133 1.99 -1.22 -8.53
N ASP A 134 2.44 -0.86 -9.78
CA ASP A 134 3.42 0.11 -9.86
C ASP A 134 3.31 1.08 -10.94
N SER A 135 2.14 1.56 -11.31
CA SER A 135 2.08 2.66 -12.25
C SER A 135 2.77 3.94 -11.75
N ALA A 136 3.07 4.05 -10.48
CA ALA A 136 3.75 5.23 -9.94
C ALA A 136 4.21 5.04 -8.50
N GLN A 137 5.40 4.49 -8.30
CA GLN A 137 5.94 4.23 -6.96
C GLN A 137 7.21 5.02 -6.66
N THR A 138 7.36 5.53 -5.41
CA THR A 138 8.62 6.07 -4.92
C THR A 138 9.64 4.96 -4.77
N ASN A 139 10.91 5.31 -4.81
CA ASN A 139 11.96 4.36 -4.43
C ASN A 139 11.70 3.76 -3.03
N ALA A 140 11.17 4.56 -2.10
CA ALA A 140 10.80 4.06 -0.77
C ALA A 140 9.63 3.07 -0.81
N ALA A 141 8.61 3.31 -1.65
CA ALA A 141 7.52 2.37 -1.84
C ALA A 141 7.99 1.08 -2.53
N ARG A 142 8.84 1.20 -3.55
CA ARG A 142 9.48 0.06 -4.20
C ARG A 142 10.21 -0.82 -3.18
N VAL A 143 11.10 -0.25 -2.37
CA VAL A 143 11.84 -0.99 -1.33
C VAL A 143 10.89 -1.66 -0.34
N MET A 144 9.81 -0.98 0.05
CA MET A 144 8.78 -1.57 0.90
C MET A 144 8.12 -2.78 0.24
N TRP A 145 7.70 -2.66 -1.03
CA TRP A 145 7.06 -3.73 -1.77
C TRP A 145 7.98 -4.91 -2.06
N GLU A 146 9.23 -4.66 -2.45
CA GLU A 146 10.24 -5.70 -2.61
C GLU A 146 10.45 -6.47 -1.29
N GLY A 147 10.44 -5.76 -0.15
CA GLY A 147 10.48 -6.39 1.17
C GLY A 147 9.26 -7.26 1.49
N MET A 148 8.06 -6.90 1.02
CA MET A 148 6.85 -7.71 1.17
C MET A 148 6.87 -8.94 0.25
N ILE A 149 7.29 -8.78 -1.00
CA ILE A 149 7.45 -9.87 -1.95
C ILE A 149 8.48 -10.88 -1.42
N ALA A 150 9.66 -10.41 -1.01
CA ALA A 150 10.70 -11.28 -0.46
C ALA A 150 10.24 -12.02 0.81
N TRP A 151 9.43 -11.37 1.65
CA TRP A 151 8.83 -12.03 2.81
C TRP A 151 7.84 -13.10 2.38
N ALA A 152 6.93 -12.80 1.46
CA ALA A 152 5.92 -13.74 0.98
C ALA A 152 6.55 -14.97 0.32
N LEU A 153 7.60 -14.79 -0.49
CA LEU A 153 8.33 -15.87 -1.15
C LEU A 153 9.11 -16.79 -0.19
N ARG A 154 9.38 -16.33 1.04
CA ARG A 154 10.03 -17.16 2.07
C ARG A 154 9.06 -17.92 2.96
N ASP A 155 7.82 -17.51 2.95
CA ASP A 155 6.77 -18.09 3.80
C ASP A 155 5.92 -19.07 2.97
N SER A 156 5.95 -20.34 3.33
CA SER A 156 5.23 -21.40 2.60
C SER A 156 3.70 -21.24 2.60
N GLY A 157 3.18 -20.32 3.38
CA GLY A 157 1.74 -19.99 3.42
C GLY A 157 1.34 -18.89 2.43
N HIS A 158 2.24 -18.46 1.54
CA HIS A 158 1.97 -17.40 0.59
C HIS A 158 2.38 -17.79 -0.82
N TYR A 159 1.65 -17.23 -1.79
CA TYR A 159 1.87 -17.36 -3.22
C TYR A 159 2.12 -15.98 -3.81
N VAL A 160 3.05 -15.90 -4.74
CA VAL A 160 3.36 -14.67 -5.47
C VAL A 160 3.18 -14.92 -6.95
N TYR A 161 2.42 -14.04 -7.59
CA TYR A 161 2.14 -14.12 -9.02
C TYR A 161 2.50 -12.84 -9.73
N ILE A 162 2.90 -12.98 -10.99
CA ILE A 162 3.01 -11.89 -11.94
C ILE A 162 1.80 -11.94 -12.88
N TYR A 163 1.24 -10.77 -13.11
CA TYR A 163 0.12 -10.60 -14.02
C TYR A 163 0.35 -9.38 -14.91
N ASN A 164 -0.04 -9.50 -16.16
CA ASN A 164 -0.08 -8.39 -17.08
C ASN A 164 -1.46 -8.33 -17.76
N ALA A 165 -2.20 -7.26 -17.51
CA ALA A 165 -3.54 -7.06 -18.09
C ALA A 165 -3.52 -6.95 -19.62
N ALA A 166 -2.35 -6.68 -20.23
CA ALA A 166 -2.18 -6.70 -21.68
C ALA A 166 -2.00 -8.10 -22.28
N TRP A 167 -1.77 -9.12 -21.47
CA TRP A 167 -1.69 -10.49 -21.96
C TRP A 167 -3.07 -11.00 -22.38
N GLN A 168 -3.15 -11.62 -23.54
CA GLN A 168 -4.41 -12.08 -24.10
C GLN A 168 -5.05 -13.22 -23.29
N ASP A 169 -4.23 -14.07 -22.69
CA ASP A 169 -4.64 -15.20 -21.89
C ASP A 169 -4.90 -14.84 -20.41
N ARG A 170 -4.54 -13.62 -20.00
CA ARG A 170 -4.66 -13.14 -18.62
C ARG A 170 -4.07 -14.08 -17.56
N LYS A 171 -3.07 -14.87 -17.95
CA LYS A 171 -2.48 -15.89 -17.12
C LYS A 171 -1.71 -15.27 -15.95
N LEU A 172 -1.82 -15.90 -14.78
CA LEU A 172 -0.99 -15.64 -13.62
C LEU A 172 0.29 -16.49 -13.71
N GLU A 173 1.45 -15.84 -13.71
CA GLU A 173 2.74 -16.53 -13.66
C GLU A 173 3.20 -16.65 -12.22
N HIS A 174 3.25 -17.88 -11.70
CA HIS A 174 3.66 -18.16 -10.34
C HIS A 174 5.16 -17.99 -10.15
N VAL A 175 5.57 -17.15 -9.20
CA VAL A 175 6.97 -16.92 -8.83
C VAL A 175 7.33 -17.83 -7.66
N ARG A 176 8.30 -18.71 -7.86
CA ARG A 176 8.66 -19.75 -6.90
C ARG A 176 9.71 -19.34 -5.87
N GLY A 177 10.45 -18.26 -6.12
CA GLY A 177 11.49 -17.82 -5.22
C GLY A 177 12.01 -16.42 -5.51
N TRP A 178 12.77 -15.89 -4.54
CA TRP A 178 13.33 -14.55 -4.63
C TRP A 178 14.34 -14.39 -5.76
N ASP A 179 15.17 -15.41 -6.00
CA ASP A 179 16.16 -15.36 -7.08
C ASP A 179 15.49 -15.31 -8.44
N GLU A 180 14.44 -16.12 -8.66
CA GLU A 180 13.61 -16.08 -9.87
C GLU A 180 12.96 -14.68 -10.04
N PHE A 181 12.43 -14.12 -8.95
CA PHE A 181 11.87 -12.77 -8.99
C PHE A 181 12.91 -11.74 -9.44
N CYS A 182 14.11 -11.77 -8.84
CA CYS A 182 15.17 -10.83 -9.16
C CYS A 182 15.67 -10.95 -10.60
N GLU A 183 15.84 -12.18 -11.08
CA GLU A 183 16.41 -12.44 -12.40
C GLU A 183 15.42 -12.17 -13.54
N HIS A 184 14.14 -12.50 -13.36
CA HIS A 184 13.17 -12.48 -14.46
C HIS A 184 12.11 -11.38 -14.31
N TRP A 185 11.72 -11.03 -13.09
CA TRP A 185 10.52 -10.23 -12.86
C TRP A 185 10.77 -8.83 -12.30
N ALA A 186 11.87 -8.62 -11.57
CA ALA A 186 12.13 -7.30 -10.97
C ALA A 186 12.24 -6.20 -12.03
N GLY A 187 12.96 -6.45 -13.13
CA GLY A 187 13.04 -5.52 -14.25
C GLY A 187 11.70 -5.32 -14.97
N PHE A 188 10.90 -6.36 -15.06
CA PHE A 188 9.55 -6.30 -15.61
C PHE A 188 8.63 -5.46 -14.72
N CYS A 189 8.67 -5.64 -13.41
CA CYS A 189 7.82 -4.92 -12.46
C CYS A 189 8.25 -3.46 -12.23
N TRP A 190 9.58 -3.21 -12.24
CA TRP A 190 10.16 -1.93 -11.82
C TRP A 190 10.99 -1.24 -12.90
N GLY A 191 10.89 -1.67 -14.15
CA GLY A 191 11.68 -1.14 -15.26
C GLY A 191 11.37 0.32 -15.60
N ALA A 192 12.26 0.95 -16.38
CA ALA A 192 12.26 2.38 -16.64
C ALA A 192 11.22 2.89 -17.68
N GLU A 193 10.38 2.02 -18.22
CA GLU A 193 9.41 2.40 -19.27
C GLU A 193 8.01 2.64 -18.67
N PRO A 194 7.62 3.90 -18.39
CA PRO A 194 6.38 4.22 -17.67
C PRO A 194 5.11 3.65 -18.30
N GLU A 195 5.00 3.67 -19.61
CA GLU A 195 3.78 3.23 -20.31
C GLU A 195 3.54 1.72 -20.22
N SER A 196 4.61 0.94 -20.07
CA SER A 196 4.51 -0.52 -19.99
C SER A 196 4.08 -1.03 -18.60
N HIS A 197 4.23 -0.21 -17.55
CA HIS A 197 3.93 -0.61 -16.18
C HIS A 197 2.44 -0.57 -15.84
N LEU A 198 1.66 0.21 -16.55
CA LEU A 198 0.22 0.38 -16.29
C LEU A 198 -0.57 -0.93 -16.22
N ASN A 199 -0.10 -1.94 -16.93
CA ASN A 199 -0.76 -3.24 -17.01
C ASN A 199 -0.09 -4.34 -16.19
N ARG A 200 1.06 -4.05 -15.58
CA ARG A 200 1.85 -5.05 -14.83
C ARG A 200 1.49 -5.05 -13.37
N ARG A 201 1.32 -6.23 -12.80
CA ARG A 201 0.90 -6.42 -11.41
C ARG A 201 1.72 -7.52 -10.76
N VAL A 202 2.06 -7.36 -9.50
CA VAL A 202 2.44 -8.45 -8.62
C VAL A 202 1.27 -8.72 -7.68
N VAL A 203 0.88 -9.96 -7.55
CA VAL A 203 -0.20 -10.39 -6.67
C VAL A 203 0.39 -11.28 -5.58
N ILE A 204 0.04 -10.98 -4.33
CA ILE A 204 0.40 -11.82 -3.18
C ILE A 204 -0.89 -12.35 -2.57
N SER A 205 -0.97 -13.67 -2.40
CA SER A 205 -2.14 -14.36 -1.88
C SER A 205 -1.75 -15.40 -0.83
N THR A 206 -2.67 -15.72 0.08
CA THR A 206 -2.55 -16.86 1.00
C THR A 206 -3.31 -18.09 0.51
N VAL A 207 -3.92 -18.00 -0.64
CA VAL A 207 -4.53 -19.13 -1.36
C VAL A 207 -3.91 -19.20 -2.76
N GLU A 208 -3.88 -20.41 -3.31
CA GLU A 208 -3.45 -20.61 -4.68
C GLU A 208 -4.49 -20.00 -5.63
N LEU A 209 -4.02 -19.30 -6.66
CA LEU A 209 -4.84 -18.66 -7.67
C LEU A 209 -4.62 -19.37 -9.00
N ASP A 210 -5.70 -19.65 -9.71
CA ASP A 210 -5.71 -20.29 -11.04
C ASP A 210 -5.54 -19.29 -12.20
#